data_254800a914f8e930484ddb61c8b8792e
#
_entry.id   254800a914f8e930484ddb61c8b8792e
#
_cell.length_a   1.000
_cell.length_b   1.000
_cell.length_c   1.000
_cell.angle_alpha   90.00
_cell.angle_beta   90.00
_cell.angle_gamma   90.00
#
_symmetry.space_group_name_H-M   'P 1'
#
loop_
_entity.id
_entity.type
_entity.pdbx_description
1 polymer ?
#
loop_
_entity_poly.entity_id
_entity_poly.type
_entity_poly.pdbx_seq_one_letter_code
_entity_poly.pdbx_strand_id
1 'polypeptide(L)'
;MERKIVHVVGTGTIGEPLIGLLCDYEDKLGIDEVTFHKNSALRDDRSKVFDLVKRGARLAVDDGKERDFKKLGMDPDLEKEEAIKRASVIIDCTPKGVGQSNKLNFYEKFSDKVKGFLAQGSEDGFGKKYARGINDSALDSKDQFIQIVSCNTHNMACITKTLALHEDPENLIEGNYVCIRRANDLSQPDNFIPSPQVGNHTNEKYGTHHAADAASLFSTLGMI
;
A
#
# COMPACT_ATOMS: atom_id res chain seq x y z
N MET A 1 6.72 -1.25 27.82
CA MET A 1 6.94 -1.58 26.39
C MET A 1 6.43 -0.42 25.55
N GLU A 2 7.12 -0.07 24.50
CA GLU A 2 6.67 0.94 23.54
C GLU A 2 5.40 0.43 22.81
N ARG A 3 4.37 1.27 22.69
CA ARG A 3 3.13 0.89 22.01
C ARG A 3 3.40 0.68 20.51
N LYS A 4 2.85 -0.37 19.97
CA LYS A 4 2.93 -0.72 18.55
C LYS A 4 1.73 -0.13 17.81
N ILE A 5 1.92 1.04 17.23
CA ILE A 5 0.86 1.79 16.54
C ILE A 5 1.08 1.70 15.04
N VAL A 6 0.04 1.28 14.31
CA VAL A 6 0.05 1.28 12.84
C VAL A 6 -0.81 2.44 12.33
N HIS A 7 -0.21 3.27 11.48
CA HIS A 7 -0.90 4.40 10.85
C HIS A 7 -1.07 4.17 9.36
N VAL A 8 -2.30 4.20 8.89
CA VAL A 8 -2.63 4.01 7.46
C VAL A 8 -3.01 5.35 6.83
N VAL A 9 -2.33 5.72 5.76
CA VAL A 9 -2.59 6.95 5.00
C VAL A 9 -3.40 6.63 3.75
N GLY A 10 -4.62 7.18 3.68
CA GLY A 10 -5.55 6.94 2.58
C GLY A 10 -6.59 5.86 2.88
N THR A 11 -7.84 6.14 2.51
CA THR A 11 -9.03 5.29 2.72
C THR A 11 -9.70 4.90 1.40
N GLY A 12 -8.89 4.67 0.36
CA GLY A 12 -9.35 4.19 -0.95
C GLY A 12 -9.56 2.67 -0.97
N THR A 13 -9.62 2.11 -2.18
CA THR A 13 -9.88 0.67 -2.45
C THR A 13 -8.98 -0.28 -1.65
N ILE A 14 -7.76 0.13 -1.34
CA ILE A 14 -6.81 -0.69 -0.58
C ILE A 14 -6.81 -0.30 0.91
N GLY A 15 -6.78 1.01 1.20
CA GLY A 15 -6.63 1.49 2.59
C GLY A 15 -7.80 1.12 3.48
N GLU A 16 -9.03 1.29 3.00
CA GLU A 16 -10.23 0.96 3.78
C GLU A 16 -10.25 -0.52 4.26
N PRO A 17 -10.17 -1.53 3.37
CA PRO A 17 -10.17 -2.92 3.82
C PRO A 17 -8.93 -3.27 4.65
N LEU A 18 -7.77 -2.66 4.37
CA LEU A 18 -6.57 -2.87 5.16
C LEU A 18 -6.74 -2.38 6.60
N ILE A 19 -7.27 -1.16 6.81
CA ILE A 19 -7.54 -0.63 8.15
C ILE A 19 -8.47 -1.58 8.91
N GLY A 20 -9.54 -2.02 8.27
CA GLY A 20 -10.46 -2.97 8.87
C GLY A 20 -9.80 -4.29 9.26
N LEU A 21 -8.97 -4.87 8.39
CA LEU A 21 -8.22 -6.10 8.70
C LEU A 21 -7.21 -5.90 9.84
N LEU A 22 -6.53 -4.76 9.88
CA LEU A 22 -5.60 -4.44 10.97
C LEU A 22 -6.32 -4.42 12.32
N CYS A 23 -7.51 -3.80 12.39
CA CYS A 23 -8.32 -3.80 13.61
C CYS A 23 -8.80 -5.21 14.00
N ASP A 24 -9.28 -6.00 13.03
CA ASP A 24 -9.80 -7.35 13.31
C ASP A 24 -8.70 -8.34 13.77
N TYR A 25 -7.45 -8.06 13.44
CA TYR A 25 -6.31 -8.92 13.74
C TYR A 25 -5.28 -8.28 14.69
N GLU A 26 -5.63 -7.19 15.40
CA GLU A 26 -4.74 -6.50 16.33
C GLU A 26 -4.02 -7.46 17.28
N ASP A 27 -4.76 -8.33 17.96
CA ASP A 27 -4.19 -9.30 18.91
C ASP A 27 -3.18 -10.23 18.25
N LYS A 28 -3.50 -10.77 17.08
CA LYS A 28 -2.62 -11.71 16.36
C LYS A 28 -1.35 -11.06 15.81
N LEU A 29 -1.46 -9.78 15.44
CA LEU A 29 -0.35 -8.98 14.92
C LEU A 29 0.45 -8.29 16.04
N GLY A 30 -0.08 -8.32 17.26
CA GLY A 30 0.49 -7.63 18.40
C GLY A 30 0.51 -6.11 18.20
N ILE A 31 -0.56 -5.57 17.61
CA ILE A 31 -0.78 -4.14 17.40
C ILE A 31 -1.58 -3.62 18.61
N ASP A 32 -1.20 -2.47 19.14
CA ASP A 32 -1.86 -1.84 20.28
C ASP A 32 -2.85 -0.75 19.85
N GLU A 33 -2.72 -0.22 18.64
CA GLU A 33 -3.59 0.84 18.12
C GLU A 33 -3.49 0.91 16.60
N VAL A 34 -4.62 1.06 15.91
CA VAL A 34 -4.70 1.39 14.49
C VAL A 34 -5.21 2.81 14.33
N THR A 35 -4.48 3.63 13.59
CA THR A 35 -4.91 4.99 13.23
C THR A 35 -4.96 5.13 11.72
N PHE A 36 -5.80 6.00 11.19
CA PHE A 36 -5.87 6.24 9.76
C PHE A 36 -6.05 7.71 9.43
N HIS A 37 -5.41 8.16 8.35
CA HIS A 37 -5.53 9.52 7.85
C HIS A 37 -6.53 9.60 6.69
N LYS A 38 -7.40 10.61 6.77
CA LYS A 38 -8.31 10.99 5.69
C LYS A 38 -8.16 12.46 5.35
N ASN A 39 -7.87 12.75 4.08
CA ASN A 39 -7.58 14.10 3.61
C ASN A 39 -8.83 14.99 3.45
N SER A 40 -9.97 14.41 3.03
CA SER A 40 -11.17 15.18 2.64
C SER A 40 -12.40 14.73 3.41
N ALA A 41 -13.14 15.69 3.94
CA ALA A 41 -14.44 15.46 4.56
C ALA A 41 -15.52 15.36 3.47
N LEU A 42 -15.84 14.15 3.03
CA LEU A 42 -16.88 13.89 2.05
C LEU A 42 -18.08 13.19 2.70
N ARG A 43 -19.28 13.60 2.32
CA ARG A 43 -20.52 13.02 2.88
C ARG A 43 -20.66 11.53 2.55
N ASP A 44 -20.23 11.15 1.36
CA ASP A 44 -20.30 9.77 0.86
C ASP A 44 -19.32 8.83 1.58
N ASP A 45 -18.28 9.37 2.19
CA ASP A 45 -17.31 8.60 2.97
C ASP A 45 -17.71 8.41 4.45
N ARG A 46 -18.82 9.02 4.87
CA ARG A 46 -19.23 9.00 6.27
C ARG A 46 -19.45 7.59 6.79
N SER A 47 -20.20 6.75 6.08
CA SER A 47 -20.45 5.37 6.50
C SER A 47 -19.17 4.57 6.64
N LYS A 48 -18.25 4.71 5.68
CA LYS A 48 -16.92 4.11 5.70
C LYS A 48 -16.13 4.51 6.95
N VAL A 49 -16.05 5.82 7.25
CA VAL A 49 -15.33 6.31 8.44
C VAL A 49 -15.95 5.76 9.72
N PHE A 50 -17.29 5.76 9.81
CA PHE A 50 -17.99 5.19 10.97
C PHE A 50 -17.70 3.70 11.19
N ASP A 51 -17.70 2.93 10.11
CA ASP A 51 -17.42 1.49 10.20
C ASP A 51 -15.99 1.24 10.68
N LEU A 52 -15.04 2.01 10.20
CA LEU A 52 -13.64 1.90 10.63
C LEU A 52 -13.45 2.29 12.10
N VAL A 53 -14.06 3.41 12.52
CA VAL A 53 -14.02 3.85 13.93
C VAL A 53 -14.74 2.84 14.84
N LYS A 54 -15.87 2.30 14.43
CA LYS A 54 -16.60 1.24 15.18
C LYS A 54 -15.76 -0.02 15.36
N ARG A 55 -14.84 -0.32 14.42
CA ARG A 55 -13.90 -1.45 14.53
C ARG A 55 -12.68 -1.14 15.41
N GLY A 56 -12.56 0.06 15.93
CA GLY A 56 -11.49 0.46 16.84
C GLY A 56 -10.44 1.40 16.24
N ALA A 57 -10.49 1.65 14.91
CA ALA A 57 -9.52 2.57 14.29
C ALA A 57 -9.78 4.03 14.70
N ARG A 58 -8.72 4.82 14.86
CA ARG A 58 -8.81 6.23 15.21
C ARG A 58 -8.56 7.12 14.01
N LEU A 59 -9.45 8.08 13.80
CA LEU A 59 -9.40 9.02 12.67
C LEU A 59 -8.38 10.14 12.94
N ALA A 60 -7.46 10.34 11.98
CA ALA A 60 -6.57 11.48 11.91
C ALA A 60 -6.90 12.33 10.67
N VAL A 61 -6.80 13.65 10.78
CA VAL A 61 -7.06 14.60 9.71
C VAL A 61 -5.94 15.64 9.63
N ASP A 62 -5.85 16.35 8.52
CA ASP A 62 -4.91 17.47 8.41
C ASP A 62 -5.31 18.59 9.37
N ASP A 63 -4.31 19.31 9.87
CA ASP A 63 -4.48 20.47 10.74
C ASP A 63 -5.49 21.49 10.13
N GLY A 64 -6.37 21.95 10.99
CA GLY A 64 -7.43 22.91 10.63
C GLY A 64 -8.63 22.33 9.89
N LYS A 65 -8.65 21.01 9.57
CA LYS A 65 -9.79 20.37 8.90
C LYS A 65 -10.82 19.72 9.84
N GLU A 66 -10.56 19.65 11.14
CA GLU A 66 -11.40 18.97 12.13
C GLU A 66 -12.86 19.46 12.08
N ARG A 67 -13.06 20.79 11.86
CA ARG A 67 -14.39 21.38 11.80
C ARG A 67 -15.23 20.84 10.65
N ASP A 68 -14.61 20.57 9.51
CA ASP A 68 -15.32 20.10 8.32
C ASP A 68 -15.72 18.62 8.48
N PHE A 69 -14.88 17.83 9.11
CA PHE A 69 -15.22 16.46 9.50
C PHE A 69 -16.33 16.43 10.55
N LYS A 70 -16.25 17.26 11.60
CA LYS A 70 -17.28 17.35 12.65
C LYS A 70 -18.64 17.78 12.12
N LYS A 71 -18.72 18.70 11.14
CA LYS A 71 -19.97 19.08 10.47
C LYS A 71 -20.70 17.89 9.82
N LEU A 72 -19.93 16.88 9.41
CA LEU A 72 -20.46 15.64 8.83
C LEU A 72 -20.65 14.53 9.90
N GLY A 73 -20.42 14.84 11.18
CA GLY A 73 -20.52 13.89 12.28
C GLY A 73 -19.37 12.90 12.33
N MET A 74 -18.28 13.17 11.67
CA MET A 74 -17.03 12.41 11.78
C MET A 74 -16.12 13.14 12.76
N ASP A 75 -15.92 12.61 13.95
CA ASP A 75 -15.10 13.24 14.99
C ASP A 75 -13.65 12.74 14.89
N PRO A 76 -12.68 13.58 14.46
CA PRO A 76 -11.28 13.20 14.45
C PRO A 76 -10.73 13.07 15.88
N ASP A 77 -9.91 12.04 16.08
CA ASP A 77 -9.19 11.80 17.35
C ASP A 77 -7.84 12.49 17.38
N LEU A 78 -7.22 12.68 16.22
CA LEU A 78 -5.83 13.08 16.07
C LEU A 78 -5.65 14.05 14.90
N GLU A 79 -4.62 14.87 14.99
CA GLU A 79 -4.05 15.54 13.83
C GLU A 79 -3.06 14.62 13.10
N LYS A 80 -2.91 14.81 11.81
CA LYS A 80 -2.04 13.99 10.94
C LYS A 80 -0.61 13.89 11.49
N GLU A 81 -0.03 15.01 11.86
CA GLU A 81 1.36 15.04 12.33
C GLU A 81 1.52 14.31 13.66
N GLU A 82 0.55 14.45 14.57
CA GLU A 82 0.52 13.70 15.83
C GLU A 82 0.43 12.19 15.57
N ALA A 83 -0.49 11.77 14.69
CA ALA A 83 -0.66 10.35 14.35
C ALA A 83 0.63 9.75 13.80
N ILE A 84 1.34 10.46 12.91
CA ILE A 84 2.62 10.03 12.36
C ILE A 84 3.72 9.95 13.43
N LYS A 85 3.83 10.95 14.29
CA LYS A 85 4.83 10.95 15.38
C LYS A 85 4.67 9.80 16.37
N ARG A 86 3.44 9.30 16.53
CA ARG A 86 3.11 8.18 17.42
C ARG A 86 3.26 6.82 16.76
N ALA A 87 3.28 6.77 15.44
CA ALA A 87 3.29 5.53 14.68
C ALA A 87 4.59 4.75 14.81
N SER A 88 4.48 3.44 14.99
CA SER A 88 5.61 2.52 14.85
C SER A 88 5.82 2.14 13.39
N VAL A 89 4.73 1.99 12.63
CA VAL A 89 4.73 1.69 11.20
C VAL A 89 3.71 2.57 10.49
N ILE A 90 4.08 3.07 9.31
CA ILE A 90 3.19 3.82 8.43
C ILE A 90 2.97 3.03 7.15
N ILE A 91 1.70 2.90 6.74
CA ILE A 91 1.31 2.25 5.49
C ILE A 91 0.63 3.29 4.60
N ASP A 92 1.28 3.65 3.50
CA ASP A 92 0.75 4.60 2.53
C ASP A 92 -0.07 3.87 1.46
N CYS A 93 -1.37 4.14 1.44
CA CYS A 93 -2.35 3.61 0.49
C CYS A 93 -2.90 4.72 -0.43
N THR A 94 -2.14 5.77 -0.64
CA THR A 94 -2.52 6.87 -1.52
C THR A 94 -2.37 6.50 -3.01
N PRO A 95 -2.95 7.27 -3.93
CA PRO A 95 -2.77 7.05 -5.36
C PRO A 95 -1.31 7.16 -5.80
N LYS A 96 -0.99 6.50 -6.93
CA LYS A 96 0.36 6.50 -7.53
C LYS A 96 1.00 7.88 -7.58
N GLY A 97 2.24 7.97 -7.12
CA GLY A 97 3.06 9.18 -7.07
C GLY A 97 2.86 10.02 -5.80
N VAL A 98 1.75 9.85 -5.10
CA VAL A 98 1.50 10.55 -3.83
C VAL A 98 2.34 9.96 -2.71
N GLY A 99 2.45 8.63 -2.62
CA GLY A 99 3.26 7.95 -1.62
C GLY A 99 4.74 8.33 -1.72
N GLN A 100 5.29 8.37 -2.94
CA GLN A 100 6.66 8.85 -3.17
C GLN A 100 6.83 10.33 -2.77
N SER A 101 5.86 11.17 -3.08
CA SER A 101 5.85 12.56 -2.64
C SER A 101 5.79 12.68 -1.11
N ASN A 102 4.96 11.87 -0.46
CA ASN A 102 4.87 11.81 1.00
C ASN A 102 6.19 11.35 1.63
N LYS A 103 6.88 10.37 1.03
CA LYS A 103 8.20 9.93 1.48
C LYS A 103 9.17 11.11 1.53
N LEU A 104 9.39 11.77 0.40
CA LEU A 104 10.39 12.84 0.25
C LEU A 104 10.07 14.08 1.07
N ASN A 105 8.80 14.48 1.10
CA ASN A 105 8.40 15.72 1.75
C ASN A 105 8.10 15.56 3.25
N PHE A 106 7.77 14.34 3.68
CA PHE A 106 7.22 14.14 5.01
C PHE A 106 7.84 12.95 5.77
N TYR A 107 7.82 11.71 5.23
CA TYR A 107 8.18 10.53 6.02
C TYR A 107 9.66 10.47 6.40
N GLU A 108 10.55 10.92 5.54
CA GLU A 108 12.00 10.93 5.82
C GLU A 108 12.36 11.74 7.07
N LYS A 109 11.54 12.74 7.43
CA LYS A 109 11.72 13.53 8.67
C LYS A 109 11.46 12.76 9.96
N PHE A 110 10.80 11.61 9.86
CA PHE A 110 10.43 10.75 10.98
C PHE A 110 11.14 9.39 10.96
N SER A 111 12.13 9.23 10.10
CA SER A 111 12.85 7.97 9.94
C SER A 111 13.66 7.54 11.16
N ASP A 112 13.94 8.45 12.07
CA ASP A 112 14.56 8.18 13.38
C ASP A 112 13.58 7.60 14.41
N LYS A 113 12.27 7.76 14.21
CA LYS A 113 11.21 7.36 15.15
C LYS A 113 10.34 6.21 14.64
N VAL A 114 9.97 6.29 13.37
CA VAL A 114 9.12 5.27 12.71
C VAL A 114 9.99 4.11 12.25
N LYS A 115 9.65 2.89 12.67
CA LYS A 115 10.45 1.69 12.37
C LYS A 115 10.36 1.23 10.92
N GLY A 116 9.23 1.52 10.26
CA GLY A 116 9.03 1.13 8.87
C GLY A 116 7.94 1.91 8.17
N PHE A 117 8.17 2.13 6.89
CA PHE A 117 7.24 2.77 5.96
C PHE A 117 6.95 1.82 4.81
N LEU A 118 5.67 1.56 4.55
CA LEU A 118 5.23 0.73 3.45
C LEU A 118 4.40 1.58 2.49
N ALA A 119 4.66 1.48 1.19
CA ALA A 119 3.74 1.95 0.18
C ALA A 119 3.23 0.78 -0.63
N GLN A 120 2.00 0.88 -1.14
CA GLN A 120 1.38 -0.19 -1.90
C GLN A 120 1.33 0.12 -3.40
N GLY A 121 1.36 -0.94 -4.21
CA GLY A 121 1.09 -0.84 -5.64
C GLY A 121 2.24 -0.31 -6.47
N SER A 122 1.99 0.75 -7.23
CA SER A 122 2.90 1.25 -8.26
C SER A 122 3.76 2.44 -7.83
N GLU A 123 4.11 2.54 -6.56
CA GLU A 123 4.96 3.61 -6.01
C GLU A 123 6.45 3.35 -6.30
N ASP A 124 6.84 3.51 -7.56
CA ASP A 124 8.23 3.29 -7.95
C ASP A 124 9.19 4.26 -7.24
N GLY A 125 10.31 3.71 -6.76
CA GLY A 125 11.31 4.47 -6.00
C GLY A 125 11.00 4.66 -4.50
N PHE A 126 9.87 4.19 -4.01
CA PHE A 126 9.52 4.34 -2.58
C PHE A 126 10.48 3.56 -1.68
N GLY A 127 10.81 2.34 -2.04
CA GLY A 127 11.71 1.50 -1.25
C GLY A 127 11.99 0.16 -1.91
N LYS A 128 12.50 -0.79 -1.13
CA LYS A 128 12.75 -2.15 -1.60
C LYS A 128 11.44 -2.81 -2.04
N LYS A 129 11.39 -3.30 -3.26
CA LYS A 129 10.23 -4.03 -3.79
C LYS A 129 10.07 -5.36 -3.07
N TYR A 130 8.85 -5.63 -2.62
CA TYR A 130 8.54 -6.80 -1.82
C TYR A 130 7.22 -7.45 -2.23
N ALA A 131 7.23 -8.76 -2.29
CA ALA A 131 6.05 -9.61 -2.44
C ALA A 131 6.17 -10.80 -1.48
N ARG A 132 5.23 -10.90 -0.55
CA ARG A 132 5.22 -11.98 0.45
C ARG A 132 5.19 -13.36 -0.23
N GLY A 133 6.03 -14.26 0.25
CA GLY A 133 6.16 -15.61 -0.29
C GLY A 133 7.03 -15.70 -1.56
N ILE A 134 7.46 -14.56 -2.09
CA ILE A 134 8.33 -14.49 -3.27
C ILE A 134 9.76 -14.19 -2.86
N ASN A 135 9.99 -13.06 -2.21
CA ASN A 135 11.32 -12.61 -1.83
C ASN A 135 11.44 -12.26 -0.33
N ASP A 136 10.81 -13.06 0.54
CA ASP A 136 10.82 -12.83 1.99
C ASP A 136 12.25 -12.78 2.56
N SER A 137 13.15 -13.61 2.05
CA SER A 137 14.55 -13.68 2.47
C SER A 137 15.38 -12.45 2.03
N ALA A 138 14.87 -11.62 1.13
CA ALA A 138 15.54 -10.39 0.72
C ALA A 138 15.30 -9.22 1.67
N LEU A 139 14.35 -9.34 2.62
CA LEU A 139 14.13 -8.31 3.62
C LEU A 139 15.22 -8.33 4.69
N ASP A 140 15.78 -7.16 4.94
CA ASP A 140 16.73 -6.91 6.02
C ASP A 140 16.10 -6.01 7.09
N SER A 141 16.55 -6.13 8.33
CA SER A 141 16.14 -5.25 9.44
C SER A 141 16.48 -3.77 9.21
N LYS A 142 17.33 -3.47 8.23
CA LYS A 142 17.68 -2.12 7.79
C LYS A 142 16.75 -1.55 6.73
N ASP A 143 15.90 -2.39 6.14
CA ASP A 143 14.95 -1.97 5.11
C ASP A 143 13.78 -1.21 5.73
N GLN A 144 13.94 0.10 5.88
CA GLN A 144 12.94 0.95 6.50
C GLN A 144 11.82 1.35 5.53
N PHE A 145 12.13 1.50 4.24
CA PHE A 145 11.16 1.83 3.20
C PHE A 145 10.92 0.60 2.31
N ILE A 146 9.67 0.14 2.25
CA ILE A 146 9.29 -1.07 1.53
C ILE A 146 8.15 -0.73 0.57
N GLN A 147 8.31 -1.11 -0.69
CA GLN A 147 7.25 -1.03 -1.70
C GLN A 147 6.60 -2.41 -1.85
N ILE A 148 5.37 -2.56 -1.39
CA ILE A 148 4.56 -3.74 -1.68
C ILE A 148 4.16 -3.66 -3.16
N VAL A 149 4.56 -4.63 -3.96
CA VAL A 149 4.28 -4.63 -5.39
C VAL A 149 2.78 -4.73 -5.70
N SER A 150 2.38 -4.35 -6.92
CA SER A 150 0.97 -4.41 -7.31
C SER A 150 0.42 -5.85 -7.32
N CYS A 151 -0.90 -5.98 -7.20
CA CYS A 151 -1.58 -7.28 -7.24
C CYS A 151 -1.27 -8.06 -8.52
N ASN A 152 -1.17 -7.40 -9.66
CA ASN A 152 -0.81 -8.05 -10.92
C ASN A 152 0.65 -8.55 -10.91
N THR A 153 1.58 -7.74 -10.43
CA THR A 153 2.99 -8.12 -10.26
C THR A 153 3.13 -9.32 -9.33
N HIS A 154 2.43 -9.28 -8.19
CA HIS A 154 2.47 -10.39 -7.23
C HIS A 154 1.89 -11.68 -7.84
N ASN A 155 0.77 -11.58 -8.56
CA ASN A 155 0.16 -12.72 -9.25
C ASN A 155 1.12 -13.33 -10.29
N MET A 156 1.73 -12.52 -11.14
CA MET A 156 2.74 -12.97 -12.11
C MET A 156 3.92 -13.66 -11.42
N ALA A 157 4.43 -13.07 -10.34
CA ALA A 157 5.54 -13.64 -9.59
C ALA A 157 5.16 -14.98 -8.93
N CYS A 158 3.95 -15.10 -8.38
CA CYS A 158 3.45 -16.38 -7.84
C CYS A 158 3.35 -17.47 -8.91
N ILE A 159 2.80 -17.13 -10.08
CA ILE A 159 2.68 -18.07 -11.22
C ILE A 159 4.08 -18.52 -11.66
N THR A 160 4.99 -17.56 -11.86
CA THR A 160 6.37 -17.86 -12.28
C THR A 160 7.05 -18.79 -11.26
N LYS A 161 7.01 -18.43 -9.99
CA LYS A 161 7.64 -19.22 -8.92
C LYS A 161 7.07 -20.64 -8.85
N THR A 162 5.74 -20.76 -8.91
CA THR A 162 5.06 -22.05 -8.68
C THR A 162 5.14 -22.97 -9.89
N LEU A 163 4.98 -22.43 -11.11
CA LEU A 163 4.84 -23.28 -12.32
C LEU A 163 6.16 -23.44 -13.07
N ALA A 164 7.04 -22.44 -13.05
CA ALA A 164 8.25 -22.45 -13.86
C ALA A 164 9.51 -22.72 -13.05
N LEU A 165 9.73 -22.00 -11.97
CA LEU A 165 11.02 -22.09 -11.26
C LEU A 165 11.17 -23.38 -10.45
N HIS A 166 10.15 -23.82 -9.73
CA HIS A 166 10.28 -24.98 -8.84
C HIS A 166 11.58 -24.98 -8.01
N GLU A 167 11.96 -23.80 -7.52
CA GLU A 167 13.21 -23.53 -6.80
C GLU A 167 14.50 -23.52 -7.65
N ASP A 168 14.40 -23.77 -8.97
CA ASP A 168 15.52 -23.70 -9.90
C ASP A 168 15.30 -22.62 -10.97
N PRO A 169 16.08 -21.51 -10.94
CA PRO A 169 15.96 -20.43 -11.91
C PRO A 169 16.19 -20.85 -13.36
N GLU A 170 17.00 -21.89 -13.60
CA GLU A 170 17.32 -22.37 -14.95
C GLU A 170 16.12 -23.02 -15.65
N ASN A 171 15.07 -23.36 -14.90
CA ASN A 171 13.83 -23.87 -15.49
C ASN A 171 13.03 -22.81 -16.26
N LEU A 172 13.26 -21.50 -16.02
CA LEU A 172 12.58 -20.43 -16.74
C LEU A 172 13.39 -19.98 -17.96
N ILE A 173 12.91 -20.30 -19.15
CA ILE A 173 13.48 -19.80 -20.41
C ILE A 173 12.84 -18.46 -20.77
N GLU A 174 11.51 -18.40 -20.75
CA GLU A 174 10.73 -17.21 -21.11
C GLU A 174 9.37 -17.23 -20.43
N GLY A 175 8.85 -16.08 -20.06
CA GLY A 175 7.51 -15.90 -19.50
C GLY A 175 6.75 -14.78 -20.20
N ASN A 176 5.67 -15.12 -20.92
CA ASN A 176 4.76 -14.17 -21.57
C ASN A 176 3.43 -14.14 -20.84
N TYR A 177 3.00 -12.95 -20.39
CA TYR A 177 1.78 -12.79 -19.62
C TYR A 177 0.81 -11.82 -20.28
N VAL A 178 -0.44 -12.24 -20.42
CA VAL A 178 -1.54 -11.36 -20.83
C VAL A 178 -2.44 -11.09 -19.62
N CYS A 179 -2.47 -9.84 -19.18
CA CYS A 179 -3.27 -9.41 -18.03
C CYS A 179 -4.61 -8.83 -18.51
N ILE A 180 -5.71 -9.54 -18.27
CA ILE A 180 -7.06 -9.06 -18.54
C ILE A 180 -7.66 -8.53 -17.25
N ARG A 181 -8.01 -7.24 -17.22
CA ARG A 181 -8.54 -6.56 -16.05
C ARG A 181 -9.93 -6.00 -16.29
N ARG A 182 -10.69 -5.80 -15.20
CA ARG A 182 -11.88 -4.93 -15.27
C ARG A 182 -11.47 -3.50 -15.66
N ALA A 183 -12.38 -2.77 -16.30
CA ALA A 183 -12.11 -1.42 -16.78
C ALA A 183 -11.86 -0.43 -15.64
N ASN A 184 -12.66 -0.52 -14.56
CA ASN A 184 -12.62 0.41 -13.43
C ASN A 184 -12.64 -0.32 -12.10
N ASP A 185 -12.07 0.28 -11.08
CA ASP A 185 -12.21 -0.17 -9.69
C ASP A 185 -13.57 0.25 -9.12
N LEU A 186 -14.09 -0.50 -8.15
CA LEU A 186 -15.40 -0.26 -7.53
C LEU A 186 -15.51 1.13 -6.88
N SER A 187 -14.40 1.67 -6.41
CA SER A 187 -14.31 2.99 -5.77
C SER A 187 -13.96 4.13 -6.74
N GLN A 188 -14.01 3.90 -8.04
CA GLN A 188 -13.68 4.90 -9.06
C GLN A 188 -14.96 5.45 -9.70
N PRO A 189 -15.55 6.53 -9.16
CA PRO A 189 -16.82 7.09 -9.66
C PRO A 189 -16.67 7.85 -10.97
N ASP A 190 -15.45 8.37 -11.22
CA ASP A 190 -15.14 9.22 -12.36
C ASP A 190 -14.13 8.57 -13.31
N ASN A 191 -13.98 9.16 -14.50
CA ASN A 191 -13.02 8.69 -15.51
C ASN A 191 -13.26 7.26 -15.97
N PHE A 192 -14.53 6.95 -16.26
CA PHE A 192 -14.89 5.63 -16.80
C PHE A 192 -14.09 5.32 -18.07
N ILE A 193 -13.40 4.19 -18.04
CA ILE A 193 -12.65 3.67 -19.18
C ILE A 193 -13.53 2.65 -19.91
N PRO A 194 -13.94 2.94 -21.17
CA PRO A 194 -14.70 1.96 -21.93
C PRO A 194 -13.84 0.70 -22.18
N SER A 195 -14.46 -0.44 -22.02
CA SER A 195 -13.81 -1.75 -22.21
C SER A 195 -14.38 -2.42 -23.48
N PRO A 196 -13.59 -3.20 -24.23
CA PRO A 196 -12.17 -3.51 -24.01
C PRO A 196 -11.21 -2.42 -24.51
N GLN A 197 -10.09 -2.26 -23.82
CA GLN A 197 -8.97 -1.41 -24.27
C GLN A 197 -7.64 -2.14 -24.10
N VAL A 198 -6.71 -1.89 -25.01
CA VAL A 198 -5.32 -2.30 -24.84
C VAL A 198 -4.58 -1.19 -24.11
N GLY A 199 -3.93 -1.52 -23.00
CA GLY A 199 -3.11 -0.58 -22.24
C GLY A 199 -1.88 -0.14 -23.04
N ASN A 200 -1.47 1.11 -22.83
CA ASN A 200 -0.22 1.61 -23.43
C ASN A 200 0.98 0.91 -22.77
N HIS A 201 1.85 0.36 -23.59
CA HIS A 201 3.14 -0.16 -23.16
C HIS A 201 4.10 1.02 -22.96
N THR A 202 4.64 1.14 -21.75
CA THR A 202 5.56 2.23 -21.39
C THR A 202 7.01 1.78 -21.25
N ASN A 203 7.26 0.48 -21.37
CA ASN A 203 8.59 -0.10 -21.24
C ASN A 203 8.88 -0.96 -22.47
N GLU A 204 9.88 -0.56 -23.26
CA GLU A 204 10.25 -1.26 -24.50
C GLU A 204 10.76 -2.68 -24.26
N LYS A 205 11.46 -2.91 -23.15
CA LYS A 205 12.03 -4.22 -22.82
C LYS A 205 11.01 -5.20 -22.24
N TYR A 206 10.18 -4.72 -21.33
CA TYR A 206 9.27 -5.59 -20.55
C TYR A 206 7.78 -5.39 -20.91
N GLY A 207 7.45 -4.45 -21.77
CA GLY A 207 6.08 -4.10 -22.12
C GLY A 207 5.39 -3.28 -21.04
N THR A 208 5.39 -3.73 -19.80
CA THR A 208 4.75 -3.03 -18.67
C THR A 208 5.65 -3.01 -17.43
N HIS A 209 5.37 -2.06 -16.51
CA HIS A 209 6.06 -2.00 -15.23
C HIS A 209 5.86 -3.29 -14.38
N HIS A 210 4.76 -4.02 -14.58
CA HIS A 210 4.52 -5.26 -13.83
C HIS A 210 5.59 -6.32 -14.11
N ALA A 211 6.02 -6.45 -15.37
CA ALA A 211 7.07 -7.40 -15.71
C ALA A 211 8.42 -6.97 -15.14
N ALA A 212 8.76 -5.67 -15.24
CA ALA A 212 9.98 -5.12 -14.66
C ALA A 212 10.01 -5.28 -13.12
N ASP A 213 8.87 -5.03 -12.46
CA ASP A 213 8.74 -5.21 -11.00
C ASP A 213 8.85 -6.69 -10.62
N ALA A 214 8.21 -7.60 -11.35
CA ALA A 214 8.34 -9.04 -11.13
C ALA A 214 9.79 -9.51 -11.29
N ALA A 215 10.47 -9.09 -12.36
CA ALA A 215 11.88 -9.40 -12.56
C ALA A 215 12.73 -8.90 -11.38
N SER A 216 12.48 -7.70 -10.87
CA SER A 216 13.22 -7.15 -9.73
C SER A 216 13.03 -7.95 -8.43
N LEU A 217 11.89 -8.61 -8.22
CA LEU A 217 11.67 -9.48 -7.06
C LEU A 217 12.60 -10.70 -7.09
N PHE A 218 12.79 -11.30 -8.26
CA PHE A 218 13.68 -12.45 -8.42
C PHE A 218 15.15 -12.06 -8.44
N SER A 219 15.50 -10.88 -8.96
CA SER A 219 16.87 -10.38 -8.94
C SER A 219 17.38 -10.12 -7.50
N THR A 220 16.50 -9.74 -6.56
CA THR A 220 16.87 -9.61 -5.13
C THR A 220 17.27 -10.94 -4.49
N LEU A 221 16.89 -12.04 -5.10
CA LEU A 221 17.27 -13.41 -4.68
C LEU A 221 18.45 -13.96 -5.47
N GLY A 222 19.03 -13.18 -6.39
CA GLY A 222 20.10 -13.63 -7.27
C GLY A 222 19.67 -14.65 -8.32
N MET A 223 18.39 -14.70 -8.65
CA MET A 223 17.83 -15.68 -9.60
C MET A 223 17.85 -15.19 -11.05
N ILE A 224 17.85 -13.88 -11.30
CA ILE A 224 17.88 -13.26 -12.65
C ILE A 224 18.63 -11.93 -12.60
#